data_459ccfa242095d0658d03b6c5ea9e72b
#
_entry.id   459ccfa242095d0658d03b6c5ea9e72b
#
_cell.length_a   1.000
_cell.length_b   1.000
_cell.length_c   1.000
_cell.angle_alpha   90.00
_cell.angle_beta   90.00
_cell.angle_gamma   90.00
#
_symmetry.space_group_name_H-M   'P 1'
#
loop_
_entity.id
_entity.type
_entity.pdbx_description
1 polymer ?
#
loop_
_entity_poly.entity_id
_entity_poly.type
_entity_poly.pdbx_seq_one_letter_code
_entity_poly.pdbx_strand_id
1 'polypeptide(L)'
;MSKIHVWVPDLFSTTGGIQTFSRHFLEALGKEVSPEGIRVLLKNDPPDAVHCDDGFRDVNAYGHWPTPLRTPRFASECLHRAWRERPRLIVSTHLNFGPVAQIVRDFTGVPYVLIAHGIDAWRLNSRSRQKALQKADLALAVSRYTRDWLVHKNGLDSQRVDVLPNTFSPDRFAIGPRSPRLLQKYGLTAQTPVILTVCRLAGAERYKGYDQMIRALPQILSEVPNTRYLLVGTGPDRSRIERLGAGLGVQDAVVFAGFVPDEELSEHYNLCDLSAMPSKAEGFGIVYLEALACGKPVLAGNKDGSRDALNDGELGLLVDPDDTTEIASEIIHVLRRQHPHPNLFHPEVLRQRVTELFGFETFKRNVADRLRPFLSVLVLSLAGVLT
;
A
#
# COMPACT_ATOMS: atom_id res chain seq x y z
N MET A 1 15.37 25.73 12.98
CA MET A 1 14.42 24.74 13.56
C MET A 1 15.00 23.35 13.44
N SER A 2 14.84 22.47 14.45
CA SER A 2 15.29 21.07 14.37
C SER A 2 14.45 20.33 13.33
N LYS A 3 15.11 19.54 12.47
CA LYS A 3 14.47 18.80 11.37
C LYS A 3 13.71 17.58 11.86
N ILE A 4 12.82 17.07 11.01
CA ILE A 4 12.30 15.71 11.09
C ILE A 4 13.15 14.85 10.16
N HIS A 5 13.66 13.73 10.64
CA HIS A 5 14.29 12.73 9.78
C HIS A 5 13.28 11.68 9.36
N VAL A 6 13.16 11.44 8.06
CA VAL A 6 12.33 10.35 7.49
C VAL A 6 13.24 9.34 6.82
N TRP A 7 13.22 8.11 7.32
CA TRP A 7 14.05 7.01 6.83
C TRP A 7 13.21 6.05 5.99
N VAL A 8 13.60 5.87 4.75
CA VAL A 8 12.80 5.17 3.73
C VAL A 8 13.66 4.10 3.05
N PRO A 9 13.08 2.90 2.76
CA PRO A 9 13.80 1.89 1.97
C PRO A 9 14.19 2.40 0.59
N ASP A 10 13.23 2.84 -0.16
CA ASP A 10 13.34 3.45 -1.49
C ASP A 10 12.06 4.22 -1.85
N LEU A 11 12.16 5.15 -2.79
CA LEU A 11 11.04 5.93 -3.33
C LEU A 11 10.94 5.83 -4.86
N PHE A 12 12.08 5.71 -5.54
CA PHE A 12 12.20 5.92 -6.97
C PHE A 12 12.59 4.66 -7.74
N SER A 13 13.45 3.81 -7.16
CA SER A 13 14.03 2.66 -7.86
C SER A 13 13.08 1.48 -8.05
N THR A 14 12.05 1.38 -7.24
CA THR A 14 11.06 0.30 -7.31
C THR A 14 9.63 0.83 -7.19
N THR A 15 8.67 0.07 -7.73
CA THR A 15 7.24 0.37 -7.59
C THR A 15 6.58 -0.64 -6.64
N GLY A 16 5.69 -0.15 -5.77
CA GLY A 16 4.97 -1.00 -4.83
C GLY A 16 4.25 -0.21 -3.74
N GLY A 17 3.44 -0.88 -2.94
CA GLY A 17 2.60 -0.24 -1.92
C GLY A 17 3.40 0.56 -0.87
N ILE A 18 4.58 0.08 -0.46
CA ILE A 18 5.42 0.79 0.53
C ILE A 18 5.98 2.08 -0.06
N GLN A 19 6.41 2.07 -1.33
CA GLN A 19 6.92 3.25 -2.03
C GLN A 19 5.81 4.28 -2.24
N THR A 20 4.64 3.84 -2.70
CA THR A 20 3.45 4.70 -2.87
C THR A 20 3.04 5.32 -1.53
N PHE A 21 2.94 4.52 -0.46
CA PHE A 21 2.67 5.04 0.88
C PHE A 21 3.72 6.06 1.30
N SER A 22 5.01 5.75 1.15
CA SER A 22 6.10 6.62 1.61
C SER A 22 6.10 7.98 0.88
N ARG A 23 5.77 7.99 -0.44
CA ARG A 23 5.59 9.23 -1.20
C ARG A 23 4.43 10.07 -0.65
N HIS A 24 3.25 9.47 -0.50
CA HIS A 24 2.09 10.18 0.07
C HIS A 24 2.34 10.66 1.50
N PHE A 25 3.03 9.85 2.32
CA PHE A 25 3.39 10.24 3.68
C PHE A 25 4.31 11.45 3.72
N LEU A 26 5.34 11.47 2.90
CA LEU A 26 6.26 12.60 2.78
C LEU A 26 5.55 13.85 2.24
N GLU A 27 4.70 13.71 1.24
CA GLU A 27 3.89 14.81 0.72
C GLU A 27 2.95 15.38 1.80
N ALA A 28 2.22 14.53 2.52
CA ALA A 28 1.37 14.94 3.62
C ALA A 28 2.14 15.65 4.73
N LEU A 29 3.31 15.09 5.12
CA LEU A 29 4.19 15.70 6.12
C LEU A 29 4.74 17.06 5.65
N GLY A 30 5.08 17.20 4.36
CA GLY A 30 5.57 18.45 3.77
C GLY A 30 4.53 19.57 3.73
N LYS A 31 3.23 19.22 3.82
CA LYS A 31 2.15 20.22 3.96
C LYS A 31 1.99 20.70 5.41
N GLU A 32 2.37 19.89 6.39
CA GLU A 32 2.27 20.21 7.84
C GLU A 32 3.52 20.92 8.35
N VAL A 33 4.68 20.58 7.81
CA VAL A 33 5.95 21.23 8.13
C VAL A 33 6.63 21.64 6.84
N SER A 34 7.33 22.79 6.84
CA SER A 34 7.99 23.21 5.60
C SER A 34 8.93 22.12 5.06
N PRO A 35 9.05 21.94 3.75
CA PRO A 35 9.95 20.95 3.14
C PRO A 35 11.41 21.06 3.62
N GLU A 36 11.87 22.26 3.97
CA GLU A 36 13.20 22.50 4.55
C GLU A 36 13.36 21.90 5.96
N GLY A 37 12.23 21.68 6.66
CA GLY A 37 12.16 21.03 7.97
C GLY A 37 12.23 19.52 7.93
N ILE A 38 12.28 18.90 6.74
CA ILE A 38 12.32 17.45 6.55
C ILE A 38 13.64 17.06 5.91
N ARG A 39 14.28 16.03 6.48
CA ARG A 39 15.42 15.34 5.87
C ARG A 39 15.02 13.91 5.53
N VAL A 40 15.16 13.53 4.28
CA VAL A 40 14.86 12.18 3.79
C VAL A 40 16.16 11.40 3.58
N LEU A 41 16.22 10.19 4.13
CA LEU A 41 17.34 9.27 3.99
C LEU A 41 16.84 8.01 3.27
N LEU A 42 17.33 7.77 2.05
CA LEU A 42 16.92 6.66 1.17
C LEU A 42 18.01 5.59 1.15
N LYS A 43 17.64 4.36 1.52
CA LYS A 43 18.61 3.26 1.60
C LYS A 43 18.99 2.70 0.24
N ASN A 44 18.02 2.46 -0.63
CA ASN A 44 18.21 1.68 -1.85
C ASN A 44 18.25 2.53 -3.13
N ASP A 45 17.70 3.72 -3.12
CA ASP A 45 17.77 4.62 -4.27
C ASP A 45 19.20 5.13 -4.48
N PRO A 46 19.74 5.10 -5.71
CA PRO A 46 20.99 5.76 -6.04
C PRO A 46 20.76 7.27 -6.16
N PRO A 47 21.82 8.10 -5.97
CA PRO A 47 21.69 9.56 -5.99
C PRO A 47 21.13 10.15 -7.30
N ASP A 48 21.39 9.52 -8.42
CA ASP A 48 20.92 9.92 -9.76
C ASP A 48 19.43 9.62 -10.01
N ALA A 49 18.81 8.79 -9.17
CA ALA A 49 17.37 8.57 -9.21
C ALA A 49 16.57 9.67 -8.48
N VAL A 50 17.23 10.57 -7.75
CA VAL A 50 16.58 11.66 -7.00
C VAL A 50 16.49 12.90 -7.89
N HIS A 51 15.25 13.29 -8.24
CA HIS A 51 15.00 14.49 -9.04
C HIS A 51 14.57 15.66 -8.14
N CYS A 52 15.09 16.87 -8.44
CA CYS A 52 14.82 18.09 -7.66
C CYS A 52 13.34 18.54 -7.69
N ASP A 53 12.56 18.02 -8.64
CA ASP A 53 11.15 18.39 -8.85
C ASP A 53 10.20 17.64 -7.93
N ASP A 54 10.69 16.66 -7.15
CA ASP A 54 9.86 15.83 -6.26
C ASP A 54 9.42 16.54 -4.95
N GLY A 55 9.65 17.86 -4.85
CA GLY A 55 9.20 18.69 -3.72
C GLY A 55 10.01 18.53 -2.43
N PHE A 56 11.04 17.66 -2.40
CA PHE A 56 11.91 17.43 -1.24
C PHE A 56 13.31 18.04 -1.50
N ARG A 57 13.74 18.99 -0.66
CA ARG A 57 14.99 19.71 -0.84
C ARG A 57 16.20 19.06 -0.17
N ASP A 58 15.99 18.20 0.81
CA ASP A 58 17.06 17.60 1.62
C ASP A 58 16.96 16.08 1.60
N VAL A 59 17.34 15.49 0.48
CA VAL A 59 17.31 14.03 0.23
C VAL A 59 18.73 13.50 0.12
N ASN A 60 19.01 12.42 0.84
CA ASN A 60 20.28 11.71 0.79
C ASN A 60 20.05 10.24 0.44
N ALA A 61 20.59 9.80 -0.70
CA ALA A 61 20.40 8.46 -1.25
C ALA A 61 21.69 7.63 -1.19
N TYR A 62 21.58 6.37 -0.77
CA TYR A 62 22.71 5.47 -0.49
C TYR A 62 22.74 4.22 -1.37
N GLY A 63 21.88 4.12 -2.37
CA GLY A 63 21.75 2.96 -3.25
C GLY A 63 22.96 2.65 -4.13
N HIS A 64 23.86 3.61 -4.33
CA HIS A 64 25.12 3.43 -5.07
C HIS A 64 26.13 2.50 -4.37
N TRP A 65 25.95 2.27 -3.05
CA TRP A 65 26.82 1.35 -2.32
C TRP A 65 26.56 -0.11 -2.70
N PRO A 66 27.60 -0.96 -2.76
CA PRO A 66 27.44 -2.41 -2.93
C PRO A 66 26.49 -3.00 -1.90
N THR A 67 25.64 -3.95 -2.31
CA THR A 67 24.57 -4.52 -1.49
C THR A 67 25.01 -4.94 -0.07
N PRO A 68 26.15 -5.64 0.16
CA PRO A 68 26.54 -6.02 1.51
C PRO A 68 26.94 -4.84 2.40
N LEU A 69 27.43 -3.74 1.81
CA LEU A 69 27.87 -2.55 2.55
C LEU A 69 26.73 -1.51 2.73
N ARG A 70 25.69 -1.58 1.91
CA ARG A 70 24.59 -0.61 1.88
C ARG A 70 23.87 -0.48 3.22
N THR A 71 23.53 -1.60 3.84
CA THR A 71 22.81 -1.58 5.13
C THR A 71 23.68 -1.02 6.28
N PRO A 72 24.93 -1.47 6.53
CA PRO A 72 25.75 -0.87 7.58
C PRO A 72 26.10 0.60 7.28
N ARG A 73 26.34 0.97 6.04
CA ARG A 73 26.59 2.38 5.65
C ARG A 73 25.39 3.26 5.93
N PHE A 74 24.20 2.83 5.49
CA PHE A 74 22.96 3.56 5.76
C PHE A 74 22.72 3.72 7.27
N ALA A 75 22.88 2.66 8.05
CA ALA A 75 22.73 2.72 9.50
C ALA A 75 23.73 3.70 10.14
N SER A 76 25.00 3.69 9.70
CA SER A 76 26.02 4.63 10.16
C SER A 76 25.66 6.07 9.86
N GLU A 77 25.13 6.35 8.66
CA GLU A 77 24.69 7.70 8.28
C GLU A 77 23.47 8.16 9.08
N CYS A 78 22.50 7.28 9.29
CA CYS A 78 21.35 7.58 10.15
C CYS A 78 21.80 7.95 11.57
N LEU A 79 22.71 7.17 12.17
CA LEU A 79 23.27 7.44 13.50
C LEU A 79 24.05 8.76 13.52
N HIS A 80 24.97 8.95 12.59
CA HIS A 80 25.83 10.14 12.52
C HIS A 80 25.00 11.43 12.40
N ARG A 81 24.06 11.44 11.46
CA ARG A 81 23.21 12.62 11.20
C ARG A 81 22.27 12.89 12.37
N ALA A 82 21.63 11.87 12.91
CA ALA A 82 20.74 12.05 14.04
C ALA A 82 21.50 12.53 15.30
N TRP A 83 22.72 12.03 15.52
CA TRP A 83 23.58 12.49 16.62
C TRP A 83 23.98 13.96 16.45
N ARG A 84 24.40 14.36 15.23
CA ARG A 84 24.87 15.70 14.95
C ARG A 84 23.75 16.76 14.92
N GLU A 85 22.61 16.39 14.31
CA GLU A 85 21.53 17.34 14.00
C GLU A 85 20.45 17.38 15.08
N ARG A 86 20.37 16.34 15.93
CA ARG A 86 19.35 16.22 16.98
C ARG A 86 17.96 16.54 16.44
N PRO A 87 17.43 15.73 15.48
CA PRO A 87 16.11 15.97 14.95
C PRO A 87 15.08 15.92 16.05
N ARG A 88 13.97 16.65 15.88
CA ARG A 88 12.87 16.61 16.84
C ARG A 88 12.07 15.30 16.81
N LEU A 89 12.13 14.59 15.66
CA LEU A 89 11.46 13.32 15.43
C LEU A 89 12.18 12.52 14.35
N ILE A 90 12.25 11.21 14.54
CA ILE A 90 12.60 10.25 13.49
C ILE A 90 11.34 9.49 13.10
N VAL A 91 11.01 9.46 11.80
CA VAL A 91 9.97 8.58 11.25
C VAL A 91 10.64 7.56 10.35
N SER A 92 10.42 6.29 10.63
CA SER A 92 10.84 5.21 9.72
C SER A 92 9.63 4.62 9.02
N THR A 93 9.63 4.68 7.69
CA THR A 93 8.56 4.08 6.88
C THR A 93 8.70 2.56 6.73
N HIS A 94 9.60 1.92 7.50
CA HIS A 94 9.73 0.47 7.53
C HIS A 94 10.35 -0.01 8.84
N LEU A 95 9.86 -1.13 9.39
CA LEU A 95 10.33 -1.70 10.67
C LEU A 95 11.81 -2.09 10.68
N ASN A 96 12.44 -2.29 9.53
CA ASN A 96 13.86 -2.68 9.42
C ASN A 96 14.83 -1.65 10.00
N PHE A 97 14.47 -0.37 10.06
CA PHE A 97 15.32 0.69 10.61
C PHE A 97 15.08 0.95 12.09
N GLY A 98 14.09 0.29 12.68
CA GLY A 98 13.75 0.41 14.09
C GLY A 98 14.94 0.23 15.05
N PRO A 99 15.82 -0.80 14.89
CA PRO A 99 16.97 -0.95 15.78
C PRO A 99 17.92 0.26 15.78
N VAL A 100 18.11 0.90 14.61
CA VAL A 100 18.94 2.12 14.50
C VAL A 100 18.24 3.30 15.17
N ALA A 101 16.94 3.46 14.97
CA ALA A 101 16.15 4.51 15.62
C ALA A 101 16.14 4.37 17.15
N GLN A 102 16.01 3.13 17.64
CA GLN A 102 16.12 2.85 19.08
C GLN A 102 17.48 3.27 19.63
N ILE A 103 18.59 2.94 18.95
CA ILE A 103 19.94 3.36 19.40
C ILE A 103 20.01 4.89 19.47
N VAL A 104 19.55 5.61 18.45
CA VAL A 104 19.52 7.08 18.51
C VAL A 104 18.74 7.55 19.73
N ARG A 105 17.54 7.03 19.96
CA ARG A 105 16.70 7.40 21.09
C ARG A 105 17.38 7.13 22.44
N ASP A 106 17.98 5.96 22.60
CA ASP A 106 18.63 5.57 23.86
C ASP A 106 19.81 6.51 24.20
N PHE A 107 20.51 7.09 23.20
CA PHE A 107 21.64 8.01 23.42
C PHE A 107 21.29 9.50 23.33
N THR A 108 20.21 9.86 22.67
CA THR A 108 19.92 11.28 22.37
C THR A 108 18.60 11.76 22.93
N GLY A 109 17.71 10.85 23.35
CA GLY A 109 16.34 11.17 23.74
C GLY A 109 15.40 11.52 22.57
N VAL A 110 15.88 11.52 21.32
CA VAL A 110 15.06 11.83 20.15
C VAL A 110 13.96 10.78 19.97
N PRO A 111 12.67 11.16 19.96
CA PRO A 111 11.58 10.22 19.77
C PRO A 111 11.56 9.64 18.35
N TYR A 112 11.00 8.44 18.21
CA TYR A 112 10.85 7.82 16.91
C TYR A 112 9.49 7.13 16.71
N VAL A 113 9.01 7.20 15.46
CA VAL A 113 7.79 6.56 14.97
C VAL A 113 8.17 5.49 13.95
N LEU A 114 7.55 4.33 14.06
CA LEU A 114 7.71 3.23 13.10
C LEU A 114 6.41 2.97 12.37
N ILE A 115 6.49 2.77 11.04
CA ILE A 115 5.32 2.42 10.21
C ILE A 115 5.40 0.94 9.84
N ALA A 116 4.29 0.23 10.07
CA ALA A 116 4.12 -1.20 9.82
C ALA A 116 3.13 -1.44 8.67
N HIS A 117 3.58 -2.14 7.62
CA HIS A 117 2.83 -2.36 6.38
C HIS A 117 2.13 -3.72 6.30
N GLY A 118 2.19 -4.55 7.33
CA GLY A 118 1.57 -5.86 7.37
C GLY A 118 2.61 -6.98 7.48
N ILE A 119 3.04 -7.57 6.38
CA ILE A 119 3.97 -8.73 6.37
C ILE A 119 5.26 -8.45 7.15
N ASP A 120 5.77 -7.24 7.12
CA ASP A 120 6.95 -6.81 7.88
C ASP A 120 6.74 -6.90 9.40
N ALA A 121 5.50 -6.73 9.87
CA ALA A 121 5.08 -6.88 11.25
C ALA A 121 4.70 -8.33 11.60
N TRP A 122 4.01 -9.04 10.69
CA TRP A 122 3.53 -10.41 10.95
C TRP A 122 4.64 -11.45 10.92
N ARG A 123 5.72 -11.20 10.17
CA ARG A 123 6.92 -12.05 10.07
C ARG A 123 8.12 -11.44 10.79
N LEU A 124 7.90 -10.81 11.92
CA LEU A 124 8.93 -10.14 12.68
C LEU A 124 9.79 -11.15 13.49
N ASN A 125 10.73 -11.80 12.81
CA ASN A 125 11.57 -12.85 13.39
C ASN A 125 12.86 -12.34 14.09
N SER A 126 13.06 -11.03 14.16
CA SER A 126 14.28 -10.42 14.74
C SER A 126 14.01 -9.83 16.12
N ARG A 127 14.70 -10.34 17.14
CA ARG A 127 14.60 -9.82 18.52
C ARG A 127 14.92 -8.32 18.61
N SER A 128 15.90 -7.83 17.83
CA SER A 128 16.26 -6.42 17.83
C SER A 128 15.15 -5.54 17.24
N ARG A 129 14.51 -5.98 16.16
CA ARG A 129 13.36 -5.27 15.57
C ARG A 129 12.14 -5.29 16.49
N GLN A 130 11.87 -6.43 17.13
CA GLN A 130 10.78 -6.55 18.10
C GLN A 130 11.00 -5.60 19.30
N LYS A 131 12.21 -5.58 19.85
CA LYS A 131 12.57 -4.67 20.95
C LYS A 131 12.44 -3.20 20.53
N ALA A 132 12.91 -2.85 19.32
CA ALA A 132 12.79 -1.50 18.79
C ALA A 132 11.33 -1.09 18.59
N LEU A 133 10.49 -2.01 18.11
CA LEU A 133 9.06 -1.77 17.95
C LEU A 133 8.36 -1.55 19.30
N GLN A 134 8.66 -2.36 20.32
CA GLN A 134 8.11 -2.22 21.67
C GLN A 134 8.55 -0.92 22.37
N LYS A 135 9.72 -0.37 22.02
CA LYS A 135 10.24 0.88 22.56
C LYS A 135 9.90 2.12 21.73
N ALA A 136 9.24 1.96 20.58
CA ALA A 136 8.82 3.09 19.77
C ALA A 136 7.88 4.01 20.55
N ASP A 137 8.01 5.32 20.33
CA ASP A 137 7.13 6.30 20.94
C ASP A 137 5.72 6.20 20.33
N LEU A 138 5.66 5.82 19.03
CA LEU A 138 4.42 5.48 18.34
C LEU A 138 4.71 4.46 17.22
N ALA A 139 3.85 3.48 17.04
CA ALA A 139 3.79 2.61 15.89
C ALA A 139 2.53 2.92 15.08
N LEU A 140 2.67 3.17 13.78
CA LEU A 140 1.55 3.39 12.87
C LEU A 140 1.35 2.14 12.02
N ALA A 141 0.20 1.52 12.16
CA ALA A 141 -0.21 0.37 11.36
C ALA A 141 -1.09 0.81 10.18
N VAL A 142 -0.88 0.25 8.99
CA VAL A 142 -1.68 0.62 7.81
C VAL A 142 -3.12 0.08 7.83
N SER A 143 -3.45 -0.78 8.80
CA SER A 143 -4.79 -1.34 8.99
C SER A 143 -5.07 -1.69 10.44
N ARG A 144 -6.34 -1.82 10.82
CA ARG A 144 -6.76 -2.37 12.13
C ARG A 144 -6.25 -3.79 12.30
N TYR A 145 -6.28 -4.60 11.23
CA TYR A 145 -5.72 -5.95 11.24
C TYR A 145 -4.25 -5.96 11.64
N THR A 146 -3.43 -5.08 11.04
CA THR A 146 -2.00 -4.96 11.39
C THR A 146 -1.81 -4.41 12.80
N ARG A 147 -2.60 -3.42 13.24
CA ARG A 147 -2.59 -2.91 14.62
C ARG A 147 -2.85 -4.03 15.61
N ASP A 148 -3.90 -4.81 15.41
CA ASP A 148 -4.29 -5.89 16.32
C ASP A 148 -3.22 -6.98 16.38
N TRP A 149 -2.55 -7.24 15.26
CA TRP A 149 -1.38 -8.12 15.25
C TRP A 149 -0.22 -7.57 16.09
N LEU A 150 0.09 -6.28 15.96
CA LEU A 150 1.14 -5.62 16.75
C LEU A 150 0.83 -5.70 18.24
N VAL A 151 -0.40 -5.46 18.65
CA VAL A 151 -0.82 -5.52 20.06
C VAL A 151 -0.80 -6.97 20.56
N HIS A 152 -1.52 -7.89 19.91
CA HIS A 152 -1.78 -9.22 20.45
C HIS A 152 -0.65 -10.23 20.19
N LYS A 153 0.11 -10.09 19.11
CA LYS A 153 1.19 -11.03 18.73
C LYS A 153 2.58 -10.50 19.02
N ASN A 154 2.79 -9.21 18.87
CA ASN A 154 4.09 -8.57 19.12
C ASN A 154 4.17 -7.94 20.52
N GLY A 155 3.07 -7.91 21.28
CA GLY A 155 3.03 -7.44 22.69
C GLY A 155 3.24 -5.94 22.82
N LEU A 156 2.79 -5.12 21.86
CA LEU A 156 2.84 -3.67 21.99
C LEU A 156 1.71 -3.16 22.88
N ASP A 157 2.02 -2.08 23.60
CA ASP A 157 1.00 -1.32 24.31
C ASP A 157 0.03 -0.70 23.30
N SER A 158 -1.26 -0.96 23.46
CA SER A 158 -2.30 -0.44 22.58
C SER A 158 -2.36 1.08 22.50
N GLN A 159 -1.89 1.79 23.56
CA GLN A 159 -1.81 3.25 23.58
C GLN A 159 -0.67 3.80 22.70
N ARG A 160 0.27 2.96 22.30
CA ARG A 160 1.39 3.32 21.42
C ARG A 160 1.25 2.81 20.00
N VAL A 161 0.09 2.27 19.66
CA VAL A 161 -0.21 1.80 18.29
C VAL A 161 -1.45 2.49 17.80
N ASP A 162 -1.33 3.17 16.65
CA ASP A 162 -2.49 3.77 15.98
C ASP A 162 -2.58 3.31 14.52
N VAL A 163 -3.75 3.53 13.89
CA VAL A 163 -3.99 3.14 12.52
C VAL A 163 -3.85 4.35 11.60
N LEU A 164 -2.96 4.26 10.62
CA LEU A 164 -2.83 5.20 9.53
C LEU A 164 -3.13 4.47 8.22
N PRO A 165 -4.39 4.43 7.76
CA PRO A 165 -4.75 3.76 6.51
C PRO A 165 -3.99 4.34 5.32
N ASN A 166 -3.73 3.50 4.32
CA ASN A 166 -3.17 3.98 3.06
C ASN A 166 -4.12 4.95 2.35
N THR A 167 -3.59 5.65 1.37
CA THR A 167 -4.31 6.58 0.51
C THR A 167 -4.01 6.30 -0.96
N PHE A 168 -4.69 7.00 -1.82
CA PHE A 168 -4.48 7.03 -3.26
C PHE A 168 -4.53 8.48 -3.78
N SER A 169 -4.11 8.69 -5.02
CA SER A 169 -4.18 10.00 -5.69
C SER A 169 -5.50 10.13 -6.47
N PRO A 170 -6.51 10.87 -5.96
CA PRO A 170 -7.83 10.97 -6.61
C PRO A 170 -7.78 11.55 -8.02
N ASP A 171 -6.78 12.39 -8.30
CA ASP A 171 -6.61 13.02 -9.63
C ASP A 171 -6.09 12.03 -10.69
N ARG A 172 -5.42 10.95 -10.26
CA ARG A 172 -4.89 9.92 -11.17
C ARG A 172 -5.90 8.84 -11.52
N PHE A 173 -6.85 8.57 -10.63
CA PHE A 173 -7.85 7.52 -10.77
C PHE A 173 -9.23 8.15 -10.86
N ALA A 174 -9.85 8.07 -12.02
CA ALA A 174 -11.17 8.65 -12.30
C ALA A 174 -12.05 7.69 -13.08
N ILE A 175 -13.36 7.84 -12.91
CA ILE A 175 -14.35 7.14 -13.72
C ILE A 175 -14.20 7.60 -15.17
N GLY A 176 -14.09 6.64 -16.06
CA GLY A 176 -13.90 6.88 -17.50
C GLY A 176 -14.47 5.76 -18.37
N PRO A 177 -14.55 5.98 -19.69
CA PRO A 177 -14.97 4.96 -20.62
C PRO A 177 -13.90 3.86 -20.79
N ARG A 178 -14.29 2.71 -21.31
CA ARG A 178 -13.34 1.68 -21.75
C ARG A 178 -12.51 2.21 -22.92
N SER A 179 -11.18 2.14 -22.78
CA SER A 179 -10.24 2.60 -23.82
C SER A 179 -10.31 1.74 -25.07
N PRO A 180 -10.67 2.29 -26.26
CA PRO A 180 -10.65 1.54 -27.52
C PRO A 180 -9.27 0.95 -27.84
N ARG A 181 -8.20 1.65 -27.50
CA ARG A 181 -6.81 1.20 -27.62
C ARG A 181 -6.58 -0.09 -26.82
N LEU A 182 -7.02 -0.14 -25.56
CA LEU A 182 -6.83 -1.31 -24.72
C LEU A 182 -7.76 -2.46 -25.10
N LEU A 183 -8.99 -2.18 -25.55
CA LEU A 183 -9.88 -3.19 -26.10
C LEU A 183 -9.20 -3.90 -27.28
N GLN A 184 -8.68 -3.14 -28.24
CA GLN A 184 -7.94 -3.69 -29.38
C GLN A 184 -6.68 -4.45 -28.93
N LYS A 185 -5.87 -3.86 -28.03
CA LYS A 185 -4.62 -4.46 -27.53
C LYS A 185 -4.82 -5.85 -26.93
N TYR A 186 -5.93 -6.06 -26.22
CA TYR A 186 -6.23 -7.31 -25.52
C TYR A 186 -7.24 -8.20 -26.24
N GLY A 187 -7.64 -7.87 -27.45
CA GLY A 187 -8.62 -8.64 -28.23
C GLY A 187 -10.02 -8.68 -27.58
N LEU A 188 -10.41 -7.58 -26.93
CA LEU A 188 -11.68 -7.44 -26.21
C LEU A 188 -12.66 -6.62 -27.03
N THR A 189 -13.95 -6.80 -26.77
CA THR A 189 -15.04 -5.95 -27.25
C THR A 189 -15.60 -5.09 -26.13
N ALA A 190 -16.42 -4.10 -26.45
CA ALA A 190 -17.10 -3.30 -25.46
C ALA A 190 -18.01 -4.12 -24.52
N GLN A 191 -18.48 -5.29 -24.98
CA GLN A 191 -19.38 -6.18 -24.26
C GLN A 191 -18.65 -7.32 -23.53
N THR A 192 -17.35 -7.51 -23.76
CA THR A 192 -16.58 -8.57 -23.08
C THR A 192 -16.56 -8.31 -21.58
N PRO A 193 -17.04 -9.25 -20.74
CA PRO A 193 -16.90 -9.14 -19.30
C PRO A 193 -15.42 -9.27 -18.90
N VAL A 194 -14.92 -8.34 -18.09
CA VAL A 194 -13.50 -8.30 -17.70
C VAL A 194 -13.36 -8.27 -16.19
N ILE A 195 -12.63 -9.25 -15.67
CA ILE A 195 -12.15 -9.28 -14.27
C ILE A 195 -10.69 -8.82 -14.29
N LEU A 196 -10.33 -7.91 -13.40
CA LEU A 196 -8.97 -7.36 -13.32
C LEU A 196 -8.31 -7.70 -11.98
N THR A 197 -7.05 -8.14 -12.04
CA THR A 197 -6.16 -8.14 -10.86
C THR A 197 -4.89 -7.37 -11.19
N VAL A 198 -4.49 -6.47 -10.29
CA VAL A 198 -3.24 -5.71 -10.39
C VAL A 198 -2.31 -6.15 -9.26
N CYS A 199 -1.24 -6.89 -9.59
CA CYS A 199 -0.28 -7.36 -8.59
C CYS A 199 1.03 -7.82 -9.21
N ARG A 200 2.09 -7.91 -8.38
CA ARG A 200 3.33 -8.61 -8.78
C ARG A 200 3.10 -10.13 -8.84
N LEU A 201 3.67 -10.76 -9.85
CA LEU A 201 3.57 -12.21 -10.06
C LEU A 201 4.81 -12.91 -9.47
N ALA A 202 4.90 -12.94 -8.15
CA ALA A 202 6.01 -13.55 -7.43
C ALA A 202 5.54 -14.74 -6.60
N GLY A 203 6.30 -15.84 -6.63
CA GLY A 203 5.96 -17.05 -5.87
C GLY A 203 5.78 -16.83 -4.37
N ALA A 204 6.50 -15.85 -3.80
CA ALA A 204 6.36 -15.44 -2.40
C ALA A 204 5.07 -14.61 -2.13
N GLU A 205 4.38 -14.14 -3.19
CA GLU A 205 3.19 -13.30 -3.11
C GLU A 205 1.91 -14.00 -3.60
N ARG A 206 1.89 -15.33 -3.66
CA ARG A 206 0.67 -16.12 -4.02
C ARG A 206 -0.50 -15.86 -3.09
N TYR A 207 -0.23 -15.32 -1.90
CA TYR A 207 -1.27 -14.88 -0.98
C TYR A 207 -2.20 -13.81 -1.58
N LYS A 208 -1.83 -13.17 -2.68
CA LYS A 208 -2.67 -12.19 -3.41
C LYS A 208 -3.85 -12.81 -4.15
N GLY A 209 -3.94 -14.14 -4.22
CA GLY A 209 -5.14 -14.84 -4.64
C GLY A 209 -5.29 -15.04 -6.16
N TYR A 210 -4.28 -14.73 -6.97
CA TYR A 210 -4.37 -14.97 -8.42
C TYR A 210 -4.51 -16.47 -8.78
N ASP A 211 -4.00 -17.39 -7.94
CA ASP A 211 -4.24 -18.83 -8.12
C ASP A 211 -5.72 -19.17 -7.90
N GLN A 212 -6.34 -18.59 -6.88
CA GLN A 212 -7.75 -18.78 -6.56
C GLN A 212 -8.64 -18.23 -7.67
N MET A 213 -8.29 -17.07 -8.22
CA MET A 213 -8.98 -16.49 -9.37
C MET A 213 -8.97 -17.43 -10.58
N ILE A 214 -7.80 -18.01 -10.92
CA ILE A 214 -7.70 -18.96 -12.04
C ILE A 214 -8.49 -20.24 -11.76
N ARG A 215 -8.50 -20.73 -10.53
CA ARG A 215 -9.30 -21.91 -10.13
C ARG A 215 -10.80 -21.65 -10.16
N ALA A 216 -11.24 -20.41 -9.96
CA ALA A 216 -12.64 -20.02 -10.06
C ALA A 216 -13.13 -19.87 -11.52
N LEU A 217 -12.21 -19.63 -12.48
CA LEU A 217 -12.57 -19.37 -13.88
C LEU A 217 -13.41 -20.46 -14.56
N PRO A 218 -13.20 -21.79 -14.38
CA PRO A 218 -14.04 -22.79 -15.00
C PRO A 218 -15.52 -22.59 -14.67
N GLN A 219 -15.86 -22.35 -13.40
CA GLN A 219 -17.23 -22.10 -12.97
C GLN A 219 -17.74 -20.75 -13.49
N ILE A 220 -16.92 -19.70 -13.49
CA ILE A 220 -17.29 -18.38 -14.00
C ILE A 220 -17.62 -18.48 -15.50
N LEU A 221 -16.78 -19.17 -16.29
CA LEU A 221 -16.97 -19.31 -17.73
C LEU A 221 -18.18 -20.17 -18.11
N SER A 222 -18.56 -21.14 -17.30
CA SER A 222 -19.79 -21.93 -17.53
C SER A 222 -21.06 -21.08 -17.40
N GLU A 223 -21.02 -20.04 -16.56
CA GLU A 223 -22.16 -19.19 -16.24
C GLU A 223 -22.15 -17.84 -16.98
N VAL A 224 -20.95 -17.30 -17.27
CA VAL A 224 -20.73 -16.05 -18.00
C VAL A 224 -19.68 -16.32 -19.07
N PRO A 225 -20.07 -16.90 -20.21
CA PRO A 225 -19.16 -17.18 -21.32
C PRO A 225 -18.49 -15.91 -21.83
N ASN A 226 -17.32 -16.05 -22.46
CA ASN A 226 -16.49 -14.94 -22.96
C ASN A 226 -15.89 -14.01 -21.89
N THR A 227 -16.05 -14.28 -20.61
CA THR A 227 -15.32 -13.55 -19.56
C THR A 227 -13.81 -13.63 -19.80
N ARG A 228 -13.11 -12.50 -19.58
CA ARG A 228 -11.64 -12.45 -19.61
C ARG A 228 -11.10 -12.05 -18.24
N TYR A 229 -10.09 -12.74 -17.80
CA TYR A 229 -9.33 -12.42 -16.60
C TYR A 229 -8.05 -11.69 -17.01
N LEU A 230 -8.01 -10.37 -16.82
CA LEU A 230 -6.87 -9.52 -17.13
C LEU A 230 -5.96 -9.42 -15.91
N LEU A 231 -4.74 -9.94 -16.03
CA LEU A 231 -3.74 -9.95 -14.98
C LEU A 231 -2.65 -8.93 -15.29
N VAL A 232 -2.68 -7.80 -14.59
CA VAL A 232 -1.71 -6.71 -14.71
C VAL A 232 -0.58 -6.92 -13.71
N GLY A 233 0.64 -6.93 -14.23
CA GLY A 233 1.89 -7.07 -13.47
C GLY A 233 2.83 -8.08 -14.09
N THR A 234 4.03 -8.11 -13.55
CA THR A 234 5.12 -9.00 -13.99
C THR A 234 5.70 -9.77 -12.81
N GLY A 235 6.44 -10.80 -13.11
CA GLY A 235 7.21 -11.55 -12.13
C GLY A 235 7.53 -12.98 -12.55
N PRO A 236 8.41 -13.65 -11.81
CA PRO A 236 8.92 -14.98 -12.17
C PRO A 236 7.88 -16.11 -12.08
N ASP A 237 6.75 -15.86 -11.42
CA ASP A 237 5.68 -16.88 -11.25
C ASP A 237 4.76 -17.00 -12.49
N ARG A 238 4.88 -16.10 -13.48
CA ARG A 238 4.03 -16.08 -14.68
C ARG A 238 3.93 -17.46 -15.37
N SER A 239 5.05 -18.11 -15.68
CA SER A 239 5.03 -19.40 -16.38
C SER A 239 4.32 -20.52 -15.59
N ARG A 240 4.35 -20.45 -14.25
CA ARG A 240 3.57 -21.36 -13.42
C ARG A 240 2.07 -21.08 -13.51
N ILE A 241 1.69 -19.80 -13.51
CA ILE A 241 0.30 -19.35 -13.63
C ILE A 241 -0.26 -19.78 -15.00
N GLU A 242 0.51 -19.62 -16.08
CA GLU A 242 0.13 -20.09 -17.43
C GLU A 242 -0.13 -21.60 -17.44
N ARG A 243 0.76 -22.40 -16.83
CA ARG A 243 0.54 -23.86 -16.69
C ARG A 243 -0.69 -24.20 -15.84
N LEU A 244 -0.97 -23.44 -14.78
CA LEU A 244 -2.17 -23.64 -13.98
C LEU A 244 -3.44 -23.39 -14.83
N GLY A 245 -3.48 -22.33 -15.62
CA GLY A 245 -4.58 -22.02 -16.53
C GLY A 245 -4.77 -23.10 -17.59
N ALA A 246 -3.67 -23.59 -18.20
CA ALA A 246 -3.72 -24.68 -19.18
C ALA A 246 -4.23 -25.98 -18.57
N GLY A 247 -3.77 -26.33 -17.35
CA GLY A 247 -4.23 -27.54 -16.65
C GLY A 247 -5.72 -27.54 -16.26
N LEU A 248 -6.34 -26.35 -16.22
CA LEU A 248 -7.78 -26.15 -15.96
C LEU A 248 -8.57 -25.87 -17.25
N GLY A 249 -7.94 -25.84 -18.42
CA GLY A 249 -8.58 -25.54 -19.70
C GLY A 249 -9.08 -24.12 -19.86
N VAL A 250 -8.53 -23.16 -19.12
CA VAL A 250 -8.96 -21.74 -19.12
C VAL A 250 -7.88 -20.78 -19.64
N GLN A 251 -6.82 -21.28 -20.26
CA GLN A 251 -5.69 -20.47 -20.75
C GLN A 251 -6.14 -19.33 -21.69
N ASP A 252 -7.15 -19.56 -22.52
CA ASP A 252 -7.64 -18.56 -23.49
C ASP A 252 -8.47 -17.45 -22.84
N ALA A 253 -8.90 -17.66 -21.61
CA ALA A 253 -9.61 -16.66 -20.81
C ALA A 253 -8.65 -15.77 -19.97
N VAL A 254 -7.37 -16.17 -19.81
CA VAL A 254 -6.40 -15.42 -19.02
C VAL A 254 -5.55 -14.53 -19.93
N VAL A 255 -5.62 -13.22 -19.72
CA VAL A 255 -4.86 -12.22 -20.48
C VAL A 255 -3.79 -11.62 -19.57
N PHE A 256 -2.52 -11.79 -19.92
CA PHE A 256 -1.40 -11.19 -19.21
C PHE A 256 -1.05 -9.83 -19.80
N ALA A 257 -1.37 -8.76 -19.14
CA ALA A 257 -1.07 -7.39 -19.57
C ALA A 257 0.43 -7.03 -19.46
N GLY A 258 1.18 -7.75 -18.61
CA GLY A 258 2.57 -7.41 -18.30
C GLY A 258 2.67 -6.20 -17.36
N PHE A 259 3.83 -5.53 -17.38
CA PHE A 259 4.00 -4.28 -16.65
C PHE A 259 3.17 -3.18 -17.28
N VAL A 260 2.45 -2.45 -16.45
CA VAL A 260 1.67 -1.27 -16.83
C VAL A 260 2.22 -0.09 -16.04
N PRO A 261 2.66 0.98 -16.72
CA PRO A 261 3.07 2.22 -16.05
C PRO A 261 1.94 2.79 -15.20
N ASP A 262 2.31 3.45 -14.13
CA ASP A 262 1.37 4.03 -13.17
C ASP A 262 0.36 4.97 -13.84
N GLU A 263 0.78 5.70 -14.89
CA GLU A 263 -0.05 6.65 -15.65
C GLU A 263 -1.15 5.95 -16.48
N GLU A 264 -0.93 4.68 -16.86
CA GLU A 264 -1.89 3.89 -17.64
C GLU A 264 -2.81 3.03 -16.77
N LEU A 265 -2.58 2.93 -15.46
CA LEU A 265 -3.37 2.06 -14.57
C LEU A 265 -4.85 2.46 -14.52
N SER A 266 -5.17 3.76 -14.53
CA SER A 266 -6.56 4.24 -14.52
C SER A 266 -7.35 3.74 -15.73
N GLU A 267 -6.74 3.71 -16.94
CA GLU A 267 -7.37 3.15 -18.13
C GLU A 267 -7.61 1.63 -17.99
N HIS A 268 -6.70 0.90 -17.33
CA HIS A 268 -6.86 -0.54 -17.10
C HIS A 268 -7.96 -0.82 -16.08
N TYR A 269 -8.07 -0.04 -15.00
CA TYR A 269 -9.22 -0.13 -14.10
C TYR A 269 -10.52 0.18 -14.84
N ASN A 270 -10.56 1.22 -15.67
CA ASN A 270 -11.75 1.56 -16.43
C ASN A 270 -12.17 0.48 -17.46
N LEU A 271 -11.26 -0.43 -17.84
CA LEU A 271 -11.56 -1.55 -18.73
C LEU A 271 -12.38 -2.65 -18.05
N CYS A 272 -12.26 -2.86 -16.75
CA CYS A 272 -12.89 -3.97 -16.05
C CYS A 272 -14.33 -3.71 -15.61
N ASP A 273 -15.07 -4.80 -15.38
CA ASP A 273 -16.38 -4.82 -14.72
C ASP A 273 -16.24 -5.06 -13.21
N LEU A 274 -15.15 -5.75 -12.81
CA LEU A 274 -14.84 -6.09 -11.44
C LEU A 274 -13.32 -6.14 -11.26
N SER A 275 -12.81 -5.48 -10.23
CA SER A 275 -11.44 -5.68 -9.75
C SER A 275 -11.45 -6.72 -8.62
N ALA A 276 -10.74 -7.84 -8.78
CA ALA A 276 -10.76 -8.95 -7.85
C ALA A 276 -9.35 -9.36 -7.43
N MET A 277 -9.07 -9.35 -6.13
CA MET A 277 -7.84 -9.86 -5.54
C MET A 277 -8.16 -10.49 -4.18
N PRO A 278 -8.66 -11.74 -4.12
CA PRO A 278 -9.00 -12.44 -2.88
C PRO A 278 -7.74 -12.83 -2.10
N SER A 279 -7.13 -11.84 -1.48
CA SER A 279 -5.88 -11.97 -0.74
C SER A 279 -6.11 -12.54 0.65
N LYS A 280 -5.05 -13.13 1.25
CA LYS A 280 -5.04 -13.65 2.62
C LYS A 280 -3.85 -13.18 3.46
N ALA A 281 -3.07 -12.25 2.94
CA ALA A 281 -1.97 -11.62 3.65
C ALA A 281 -1.65 -10.22 3.09
N GLU A 282 -2.68 -9.44 2.76
CA GLU A 282 -2.52 -8.05 2.35
C GLU A 282 -2.52 -7.14 3.58
N GLY A 283 -1.57 -6.18 3.62
CA GLY A 283 -1.50 -5.23 4.72
C GLY A 283 -2.67 -4.24 4.73
N PHE A 284 -3.12 -3.84 3.54
CA PHE A 284 -4.25 -2.95 3.31
C PHE A 284 -4.80 -3.11 1.88
N GLY A 285 -3.96 -2.93 0.84
CA GLY A 285 -4.33 -3.05 -0.56
C GLY A 285 -4.72 -1.73 -1.22
N ILE A 286 -3.75 -0.91 -1.59
CA ILE A 286 -3.98 0.37 -2.30
C ILE A 286 -4.73 0.14 -3.61
N VAL A 287 -4.49 -0.98 -4.30
CA VAL A 287 -5.15 -1.35 -5.56
C VAL A 287 -6.68 -1.43 -5.46
N TYR A 288 -7.22 -1.71 -4.27
CA TYR A 288 -8.67 -1.68 -4.06
C TYR A 288 -9.19 -0.24 -4.09
N LEU A 289 -8.46 0.70 -3.46
CA LEU A 289 -8.83 2.12 -3.48
C LEU A 289 -8.79 2.70 -4.89
N GLU A 290 -7.78 2.31 -5.67
CA GLU A 290 -7.60 2.73 -7.07
C GLU A 290 -8.77 2.27 -7.94
N ALA A 291 -9.19 1.00 -7.80
CA ALA A 291 -10.36 0.45 -8.50
C ALA A 291 -11.65 1.17 -8.10
N LEU A 292 -11.87 1.37 -6.79
CA LEU A 292 -13.04 2.10 -6.27
C LEU A 292 -13.08 3.56 -6.75
N ALA A 293 -11.91 4.20 -6.85
CA ALA A 293 -11.79 5.56 -7.37
C ALA A 293 -12.15 5.65 -8.87
N CYS A 294 -11.94 4.57 -9.61
CA CYS A 294 -12.43 4.41 -10.98
C CYS A 294 -13.90 3.93 -11.05
N GLY A 295 -14.61 3.90 -9.90
CA GLY A 295 -16.02 3.50 -9.82
C GLY A 295 -16.26 2.02 -10.09
N LYS A 296 -15.23 1.15 -9.87
CA LYS A 296 -15.35 -0.28 -10.15
C LYS A 296 -15.71 -1.06 -8.90
N PRO A 297 -16.61 -2.05 -9.01
CA PRO A 297 -16.80 -3.05 -7.98
C PRO A 297 -15.48 -3.71 -7.60
N VAL A 298 -15.32 -4.03 -6.32
CA VAL A 298 -14.11 -4.69 -5.79
C VAL A 298 -14.49 -5.95 -5.03
N LEU A 299 -13.72 -7.03 -5.25
CA LEU A 299 -13.77 -8.25 -4.47
C LEU A 299 -12.40 -8.49 -3.81
N ALA A 300 -12.38 -8.64 -2.49
CA ALA A 300 -11.17 -8.85 -1.69
C ALA A 300 -11.34 -10.02 -0.71
N GLY A 301 -10.23 -10.46 -0.10
CA GLY A 301 -10.28 -11.47 0.97
C GLY A 301 -10.76 -10.88 2.30
N ASN A 302 -11.32 -11.74 3.14
CA ASN A 302 -11.86 -11.37 4.47
C ASN A 302 -10.93 -11.70 5.64
N LYS A 303 -9.70 -12.20 5.38
CA LYS A 303 -8.78 -12.73 6.40
C LYS A 303 -7.58 -11.83 6.73
N ASP A 304 -7.51 -10.64 6.18
CA ASP A 304 -6.36 -9.74 6.28
C ASP A 304 -6.78 -8.25 6.29
N GLY A 305 -5.82 -7.34 6.03
CA GLY A 305 -6.06 -5.91 6.00
C GLY A 305 -6.93 -5.40 4.85
N SER A 306 -7.30 -6.25 3.89
CA SER A 306 -8.24 -5.90 2.82
C SER A 306 -9.62 -5.49 3.35
N ARG A 307 -10.04 -6.03 4.50
CA ARG A 307 -11.26 -5.62 5.19
C ARG A 307 -11.29 -4.13 5.49
N ASP A 308 -10.15 -3.59 5.91
CA ASP A 308 -10.03 -2.17 6.22
C ASP A 308 -10.16 -1.30 4.97
N ALA A 309 -9.55 -1.71 3.85
CA ALA A 309 -9.64 -0.99 2.58
C ALA A 309 -11.07 -0.96 2.01
N LEU A 310 -11.86 -2.01 2.27
CA LEU A 310 -13.27 -2.08 1.88
C LEU A 310 -14.25 -1.64 2.98
N ASN A 311 -13.77 -1.00 4.03
CA ASN A 311 -14.55 -0.56 5.18
C ASN A 311 -15.53 -1.62 5.68
N ASP A 312 -15.00 -2.81 6.00
CA ASP A 312 -15.74 -4.01 6.43
C ASP A 312 -16.86 -4.46 5.47
N GLY A 313 -16.68 -4.23 4.17
CA GLY A 313 -17.62 -4.64 3.12
C GLY A 313 -18.57 -3.55 2.65
N GLU A 314 -18.54 -2.33 3.20
CA GLU A 314 -19.35 -1.20 2.72
C GLU A 314 -19.00 -0.83 1.25
N LEU A 315 -17.72 -0.94 0.88
CA LEU A 315 -17.22 -0.49 -0.41
C LEU A 315 -17.06 -1.62 -1.44
N GLY A 316 -17.25 -2.89 -1.03
CA GLY A 316 -17.02 -4.03 -1.92
C GLY A 316 -17.25 -5.37 -1.24
N LEU A 317 -16.96 -6.44 -1.94
CA LEU A 317 -17.20 -7.80 -1.50
C LEU A 317 -16.02 -8.37 -0.73
N LEU A 318 -16.32 -9.03 0.38
CA LEU A 318 -15.36 -9.73 1.21
C LEU A 318 -15.67 -11.23 1.19
N VAL A 319 -14.76 -12.04 0.64
CA VAL A 319 -14.92 -13.49 0.50
C VAL A 319 -13.88 -14.26 1.29
N ASP A 320 -14.15 -15.53 1.59
CA ASP A 320 -13.10 -16.45 2.05
C ASP A 320 -12.10 -16.69 0.90
N PRO A 321 -10.85 -16.27 1.03
CA PRO A 321 -9.86 -16.45 -0.03
C PRO A 321 -9.46 -17.91 -0.28
N ASP A 322 -9.89 -18.84 0.58
CA ASP A 322 -9.66 -20.27 0.42
C ASP A 322 -10.88 -20.99 -0.20
N ASP A 323 -12.03 -20.33 -0.34
CA ASP A 323 -13.24 -20.87 -0.98
C ASP A 323 -13.38 -20.35 -2.42
N THR A 324 -12.89 -21.15 -3.38
CA THR A 324 -12.97 -20.81 -4.81
C THR A 324 -14.41 -20.84 -5.35
N THR A 325 -15.33 -21.55 -4.70
CA THR A 325 -16.74 -21.62 -5.08
C THR A 325 -17.46 -20.32 -4.69
N GLU A 326 -17.22 -19.83 -3.47
CA GLU A 326 -17.71 -18.52 -3.03
C GLU A 326 -17.17 -17.41 -3.95
N ILE A 327 -15.86 -17.40 -4.21
CA ILE A 327 -15.23 -16.44 -5.14
C ILE A 327 -15.93 -16.46 -6.50
N ALA A 328 -16.14 -17.64 -7.08
CA ALA A 328 -16.80 -17.76 -8.38
C ALA A 328 -18.26 -17.25 -8.35
N SER A 329 -19.02 -17.64 -7.32
CA SER A 329 -20.43 -17.26 -7.16
C SER A 329 -20.59 -15.73 -7.07
N GLU A 330 -19.80 -15.09 -6.22
CA GLU A 330 -19.84 -13.64 -6.04
C GLU A 330 -19.48 -12.89 -7.34
N ILE A 331 -18.45 -13.36 -8.05
CA ILE A 331 -18.05 -12.80 -9.35
C ILE A 331 -19.19 -12.95 -10.37
N ILE A 332 -19.83 -14.12 -10.47
CA ILE A 332 -20.95 -14.37 -11.38
C ILE A 332 -22.10 -13.40 -11.11
N HIS A 333 -22.48 -13.23 -9.84
CA HIS A 333 -23.54 -12.28 -9.46
C HIS A 333 -23.19 -10.83 -9.87
N VAL A 334 -21.95 -10.42 -9.70
CA VAL A 334 -21.50 -9.08 -10.12
C VAL A 334 -21.55 -8.94 -11.64
N LEU A 335 -20.97 -9.88 -12.39
CA LEU A 335 -20.92 -9.81 -13.85
C LEU A 335 -22.32 -9.84 -14.49
N ARG A 336 -23.28 -10.55 -13.85
CA ARG A 336 -24.69 -10.54 -14.25
C ARG A 336 -25.47 -9.31 -13.74
N ARG A 337 -24.85 -8.42 -12.96
CA ARG A 337 -25.48 -7.27 -12.29
C ARG A 337 -26.67 -7.68 -11.39
N GLN A 338 -26.55 -8.82 -10.73
CA GLN A 338 -27.59 -9.42 -9.87
C GLN A 338 -27.21 -9.40 -8.38
N HIS A 339 -26.02 -8.88 -8.03
CA HIS A 339 -25.59 -8.83 -6.65
C HIS A 339 -26.40 -7.80 -5.83
N PRO A 340 -26.90 -8.14 -4.63
CA PRO A 340 -27.78 -7.26 -3.84
C PRO A 340 -27.06 -6.13 -3.12
N HIS A 341 -25.74 -6.07 -3.13
CA HIS A 341 -24.97 -5.04 -2.46
C HIS A 341 -25.31 -3.64 -3.01
N PRO A 342 -25.71 -2.66 -2.16
CA PRO A 342 -26.34 -1.42 -2.62
C PRO A 342 -25.44 -0.52 -3.46
N ASN A 343 -24.12 -0.56 -3.22
CA ASN A 343 -23.19 0.40 -3.81
C ASN A 343 -22.44 -0.10 -5.05
N LEU A 344 -22.39 -1.43 -5.29
CA LEU A 344 -21.50 -2.00 -6.33
C LEU A 344 -21.74 -1.46 -7.73
N PHE A 345 -22.97 -1.14 -8.09
CA PHE A 345 -23.35 -0.68 -9.40
C PHE A 345 -23.58 0.83 -9.50
N HIS A 346 -23.07 1.58 -8.50
CA HIS A 346 -23.14 3.04 -8.44
C HIS A 346 -21.72 3.64 -8.43
N PRO A 347 -21.05 3.77 -9.61
CA PRO A 347 -19.65 4.20 -9.71
C PRO A 347 -19.35 5.49 -8.97
N GLU A 348 -20.23 6.49 -9.07
CA GLU A 348 -20.05 7.79 -8.40
C GLU A 348 -20.10 7.65 -6.87
N VAL A 349 -20.98 6.79 -6.35
CA VAL A 349 -21.07 6.53 -4.91
C VAL A 349 -19.80 5.84 -4.41
N LEU A 350 -19.29 4.83 -5.11
CA LEU A 350 -18.04 4.15 -4.77
C LEU A 350 -16.87 5.15 -4.74
N ARG A 351 -16.75 5.97 -5.80
CA ARG A 351 -15.71 7.01 -5.89
C ARG A 351 -15.83 8.02 -4.76
N GLN A 352 -17.03 8.55 -4.51
CA GLN A 352 -17.25 9.52 -3.44
C GLN A 352 -16.84 8.92 -2.09
N ARG A 353 -17.35 7.75 -1.75
CA ARG A 353 -17.09 7.12 -0.45
C ARG A 353 -15.61 6.77 -0.24
N VAL A 354 -14.93 6.21 -1.24
CA VAL A 354 -13.49 5.93 -1.10
C VAL A 354 -12.68 7.20 -0.96
N THR A 355 -13.06 8.29 -1.62
CA THR A 355 -12.38 9.59 -1.51
C THR A 355 -12.61 10.23 -0.13
N GLU A 356 -13.80 10.15 0.42
CA GLU A 356 -14.12 10.63 1.77
C GLU A 356 -13.31 9.89 2.85
N LEU A 357 -13.21 8.57 2.73
CA LEU A 357 -12.57 7.71 3.74
C LEU A 357 -11.04 7.67 3.61
N PHE A 358 -10.53 7.58 2.39
CA PHE A 358 -9.14 7.25 2.11
C PHE A 358 -8.45 8.23 1.13
N GLY A 359 -9.12 9.30 0.69
CA GLY A 359 -8.51 10.30 -0.18
C GLY A 359 -7.36 11.05 0.50
N PHE A 360 -6.50 11.67 -0.30
CA PHE A 360 -5.26 12.31 0.18
C PHE A 360 -5.50 13.37 1.27
N GLU A 361 -6.56 14.17 1.19
CA GLU A 361 -6.87 15.18 2.22
C GLU A 361 -7.20 14.54 3.58
N THR A 362 -7.93 13.42 3.58
CA THR A 362 -8.19 12.63 4.81
C THR A 362 -6.91 12.02 5.35
N PHE A 363 -6.07 11.48 4.48
CA PHE A 363 -4.76 10.95 4.86
C PHE A 363 -3.85 12.02 5.45
N LYS A 364 -3.75 13.19 4.84
CA LYS A 364 -2.98 14.34 5.32
C LYS A 364 -3.41 14.75 6.73
N ARG A 365 -4.70 14.91 6.95
CA ARG A 365 -5.27 15.20 8.28
C ARG A 365 -4.91 14.10 9.30
N ASN A 366 -5.02 12.85 8.89
CA ASN A 366 -4.65 11.70 9.71
C ASN A 366 -3.15 11.69 10.10
N VAL A 367 -2.25 12.06 9.19
CA VAL A 367 -0.81 12.20 9.47
C VAL A 367 -0.57 13.33 10.46
N ALA A 368 -1.18 14.51 10.24
CA ALA A 368 -1.06 15.65 11.11
C ALA A 368 -1.51 15.33 12.56
N ASP A 369 -2.69 14.73 12.71
CA ASP A 369 -3.24 14.39 14.03
C ASP A 369 -2.35 13.43 14.82
N ARG A 370 -1.82 12.40 14.17
CA ARG A 370 -0.97 11.38 14.82
C ARG A 370 0.41 11.89 15.16
N LEU A 371 0.93 12.82 14.38
CA LEU A 371 2.25 13.39 14.63
C LEU A 371 2.21 14.66 15.47
N ARG A 372 1.04 15.26 15.71
CA ARG A 372 0.87 16.48 16.51
C ARG A 372 1.60 16.47 17.85
N PRO A 373 1.59 15.38 18.65
CA PRO A 373 2.32 15.33 19.93
C PRO A 373 3.81 15.58 19.79
N PHE A 374 4.40 15.20 18.65
CA PHE A 374 5.82 15.36 18.34
C PHE A 374 6.16 16.69 17.67
N LEU A 375 5.14 17.38 17.11
CA LEU A 375 5.31 18.62 16.36
C LEU A 375 5.02 19.88 17.20
N SER A 376 4.25 19.76 18.29
CA SER A 376 3.70 20.90 19.07
C SER A 376 4.61 21.43 20.19
N VAL A 377 5.82 20.94 20.37
CA VAL A 377 6.70 21.30 21.52
C VAL A 377 7.23 22.75 21.48
N LEU A 378 6.80 23.59 20.55
CA LEU A 378 7.31 24.99 20.41
C LEU A 378 6.42 26.09 21.00
N VAL A 379 5.27 25.78 21.61
CA VAL A 379 4.36 26.84 22.16
C VAL A 379 4.49 27.05 23.66
N LEU A 380 5.08 26.11 24.41
CA LEU A 380 5.17 26.23 25.89
C LEU A 380 6.47 26.85 26.39
N SER A 381 7.49 27.06 25.57
CA SER A 381 8.76 27.65 26.02
C SER A 381 8.80 29.19 25.93
N LEU A 382 7.82 29.84 25.31
CA LEU A 382 7.73 31.31 25.25
C LEU A 382 6.78 31.93 26.26
N ALA A 383 5.96 31.13 26.96
CA ALA A 383 5.07 31.62 28.02
C ALA A 383 5.70 31.61 29.44
N GLY A 384 6.91 31.06 29.59
CA GLY A 384 7.61 30.91 30.87
C GLY A 384 8.73 31.92 31.15
N VAL A 385 8.91 32.96 30.30
CA VAL A 385 9.97 33.97 30.47
C VAL A 385 9.41 35.39 30.71
N LEU A 386 8.13 35.51 30.95
CA LEU A 386 7.48 36.79 31.31
C LEU A 386 6.63 36.60 32.57
N THR A 387 7.26 36.15 33.66
CA THR A 387 6.77 36.41 35.04
C THR A 387 7.97 36.66 35.94
#